data_fcd2bf36c1d1e94b43fdba50a2f28106
#
_entry.id   fcd2bf36c1d1e94b43fdba50a2f28106
#
_cell.length_a   1.000
_cell.length_b   1.000
_cell.length_c   1.000
_cell.angle_alpha   90.00
_cell.angle_beta   90.00
_cell.angle_gamma   90.00
#
_symmetry.space_group_name_H-M   'P 1'
#
loop_
_entity.id
_entity.type
_entity.pdbx_description
1 polymer ?
#
loop_
_entity_poly.entity_id
_entity_poly.type
_entity_poly.pdbx_seq_one_letter_code
_entity_poly.pdbx_strand_id
1 'polypeptide(L)'
;KNHPAILERVKYSGGTANPATVNEHVLEIVFGIDRVVRMSAVYNAAGYGQADDIQYICDSDAALLCYATDTPAIDAPSAGYTFTWDMLNNGQFMPVTQYPGESGTHTEFIEGLMAYDMHKTADDLAVFLKACV
;
A
#
# COMPACT_ATOMS: atom_id res chain seq x y z
N LYS A 1 12.75 6.21 -8.29
CA LYS A 1 13.83 6.74 -7.41
C LYS A 1 15.17 6.87 -8.13
N ASN A 2 15.44 6.08 -9.15
CA ASN A 2 16.69 6.13 -9.92
C ASN A 2 16.57 6.94 -11.23
N HIS A 3 15.46 7.64 -11.45
CA HIS A 3 15.27 8.45 -12.65
C HIS A 3 16.27 9.61 -12.69
N PRO A 4 16.97 9.89 -13.83
CA PRO A 4 18.03 10.88 -13.91
C PRO A 4 17.59 12.30 -13.54
N ALA A 5 16.37 12.71 -13.89
CA ALA A 5 15.83 14.02 -13.52
C ALA A 5 15.66 14.19 -11.99
N ILE A 6 15.29 13.11 -11.28
CA ILE A 6 15.21 13.13 -9.82
C ILE A 6 16.59 13.26 -9.20
N LEU A 7 17.56 12.49 -9.69
CA LEU A 7 18.95 12.56 -9.22
C LEU A 7 19.56 13.94 -9.45
N GLU A 8 19.27 14.57 -10.57
CA GLU A 8 19.71 15.93 -10.88
C GLU A 8 19.05 16.95 -9.95
N ARG A 9 17.74 16.85 -9.72
CA ARG A 9 17.01 17.74 -8.80
C ARG A 9 17.57 17.66 -7.38
N VAL A 10 17.88 16.48 -6.90
CA VAL A 10 18.50 16.26 -5.58
C VAL A 10 19.87 16.95 -5.48
N LYS A 11 20.69 16.92 -6.53
CA LYS A 11 21.99 17.63 -6.55
C LYS A 11 21.84 19.13 -6.36
N TYR A 12 20.80 19.74 -6.92
CA TYR A 12 20.59 21.19 -6.90
C TYR A 12 19.77 21.69 -5.71
N SER A 13 19.16 20.80 -4.92
CA SER A 13 18.35 21.21 -3.76
C SER A 13 19.17 21.67 -2.54
N GLY A 14 20.49 21.80 -2.68
CA GLY A 14 21.36 22.43 -1.67
C GLY A 14 21.58 21.63 -0.38
N GLY A 15 21.10 20.41 -0.33
CA GLY A 15 21.27 19.53 0.81
C GLY A 15 22.51 18.66 0.69
N THR A 16 22.96 18.14 1.82
CA THR A 16 24.05 17.15 1.96
C THR A 16 23.68 15.79 1.35
N ALA A 17 22.56 15.70 0.64
CA ALA A 17 22.06 14.46 0.08
C ALA A 17 22.92 14.02 -1.11
N ASN A 18 23.67 12.94 -0.89
CA ASN A 18 24.36 12.27 -1.98
C ASN A 18 23.31 11.62 -2.92
N PRO A 19 23.37 11.85 -4.24
CA PRO A 19 22.45 11.21 -5.20
C PRO A 19 22.40 9.68 -5.11
N ALA A 20 23.46 9.06 -4.62
CA ALA A 20 23.51 7.61 -4.39
C ALA A 20 22.62 7.14 -3.23
N THR A 21 22.17 8.04 -2.35
CA THR A 21 21.37 7.73 -1.16
C THR A 21 19.95 8.26 -1.23
N VAL A 22 19.36 8.38 -2.44
CA VAL A 22 17.98 8.80 -2.60
C VAL A 22 17.04 7.76 -1.98
N ASN A 23 16.45 8.12 -0.86
CA ASN A 23 15.42 7.36 -0.15
C ASN A 23 14.07 8.08 -0.23
N GLU A 24 13.05 7.51 0.36
CA GLU A 24 11.68 8.05 0.37
C GLU A 24 11.64 9.44 1.02
N HIS A 25 12.36 9.64 2.11
CA HIS A 25 12.42 10.93 2.84
C HIS A 25 13.04 12.07 1.99
N VAL A 26 14.07 11.77 1.20
CA VAL A 26 14.64 12.77 0.29
C VAL A 26 13.63 13.15 -0.80
N LEU A 27 12.83 12.20 -1.27
CA LEU A 27 11.76 12.47 -2.24
C LEU A 27 10.66 13.35 -1.64
N GLU A 28 10.27 13.14 -0.38
CA GLU A 28 9.32 13.99 0.36
C GLU A 28 9.79 15.45 0.36
N ILE A 29 11.04 15.69 0.70
CA ILE A 29 11.64 17.03 0.73
C ILE A 29 11.69 17.65 -0.68
N VAL A 30 12.13 16.90 -1.69
CA VAL A 30 12.27 17.39 -3.06
C VAL A 30 10.94 17.76 -3.70
N PHE A 31 9.90 16.97 -3.44
CA PHE A 31 8.56 17.21 -3.97
C PHE A 31 7.68 18.08 -3.06
N GLY A 32 8.09 18.32 -1.82
CA GLY A 32 7.32 19.08 -0.84
C GLY A 32 6.02 18.38 -0.45
N ILE A 33 6.06 17.07 -0.32
CA ILE A 33 4.92 16.23 0.06
C ILE A 33 5.18 15.59 1.42
N ASP A 34 4.13 15.33 2.18
CA ASP A 34 4.23 14.85 3.55
C ASP A 34 4.73 13.40 3.64
N ARG A 35 4.38 12.56 2.68
CA ARG A 35 4.73 11.15 2.72
C ARG A 35 4.88 10.53 1.34
N VAL A 36 5.93 9.74 1.17
CA VAL A 36 6.16 8.88 0.00
C VAL A 36 6.09 7.42 0.41
N VAL A 37 5.23 6.66 -0.23
CA VAL A 37 5.10 5.21 -0.01
C VAL A 37 5.46 4.48 -1.30
N ARG A 38 6.42 3.59 -1.21
CA ARG A 38 6.78 2.73 -2.32
C ARG A 38 6.00 1.42 -2.25
N MET A 39 5.23 1.14 -3.28
CA MET A 39 4.54 -0.13 -3.44
C MET A 39 5.56 -1.20 -3.81
N SER A 40 5.72 -2.21 -2.95
CA SER A 40 6.66 -3.32 -3.14
C SER A 40 5.98 -4.69 -3.02
N ALA A 41 4.65 -4.72 -2.97
CA ALA A 41 3.89 -5.95 -2.88
C ALA A 41 4.03 -6.77 -4.17
N VAL A 42 4.28 -8.06 -4.01
CA VAL A 42 4.45 -9.02 -5.09
C VAL A 42 3.45 -10.17 -4.92
N TYR A 43 3.14 -10.83 -6.01
CA TYR A 43 2.35 -12.07 -6.00
C TYR A 43 3.00 -13.10 -6.90
N ASN A 44 2.72 -14.37 -6.67
CA ASN A 44 3.17 -15.45 -7.53
C ASN A 44 2.10 -15.72 -8.58
N ALA A 45 2.43 -15.49 -9.85
CA ALA A 45 1.55 -15.74 -10.98
C ALA A 45 1.65 -17.18 -11.53
N ALA A 46 2.57 -17.99 -11.00
CA ALA A 46 2.76 -19.36 -11.44
C ALA A 46 1.56 -20.25 -11.10
N GLY A 47 1.22 -21.16 -12.02
CA GLY A 47 0.27 -22.23 -11.78
C GLY A 47 0.81 -23.26 -10.77
N TYR A 48 -0.10 -24.04 -10.20
CA TYR A 48 0.26 -25.09 -9.26
C TYR A 48 1.26 -26.10 -9.89
N GLY A 49 2.38 -26.33 -9.21
CA GLY A 49 3.45 -27.24 -9.66
C GLY A 49 4.39 -26.67 -10.74
N GLN A 50 4.29 -25.39 -11.06
CA GLN A 50 5.22 -24.68 -11.94
C GLN A 50 6.30 -23.95 -11.13
N ALA A 51 7.37 -23.53 -11.80
CA ALA A 51 8.38 -22.65 -11.19
C ALA A 51 7.75 -21.29 -10.81
N ASP A 52 8.23 -20.70 -9.73
CA ASP A 52 7.71 -19.43 -9.25
C ASP A 52 7.89 -18.30 -10.27
N ASP A 53 6.80 -17.58 -10.54
CA ASP A 53 6.75 -16.36 -11.35
C ASP A 53 6.31 -15.19 -10.48
N ILE A 54 7.28 -14.49 -9.89
CA ILE A 54 7.04 -13.38 -8.97
C ILE A 54 6.84 -12.08 -9.73
N GLN A 55 5.66 -11.51 -9.63
CA GLN A 55 5.28 -10.26 -10.28
C GLN A 55 4.87 -9.20 -9.26
N TYR A 56 5.09 -7.92 -9.59
CA TYR A 56 4.59 -6.81 -8.78
C TYR A 56 3.08 -6.64 -8.99
N ILE A 57 2.36 -6.34 -7.91
CA ILE A 57 0.91 -6.07 -7.96
C ILE A 57 0.63 -4.75 -8.69
N CYS A 58 1.49 -3.75 -8.49
CA CYS A 58 1.33 -2.42 -9.10
C CYS A 58 2.29 -2.24 -10.27
N ASP A 59 1.85 -1.48 -11.26
CA ASP A 59 2.68 -1.09 -12.41
C ASP A 59 3.91 -0.32 -11.93
N SER A 60 5.08 -0.67 -12.47
CA SER A 60 6.36 -0.08 -12.05
C SER A 60 6.54 1.36 -12.48
N ASP A 61 5.81 1.81 -13.49
CA ASP A 61 5.88 3.12 -14.13
C ASP A 61 4.71 4.04 -13.79
N ALA A 62 3.89 3.65 -12.83
CA ALA A 62 2.75 4.43 -12.35
C ALA A 62 3.02 5.10 -11.00
N ALA A 63 2.39 6.24 -10.78
CA ALA A 63 2.41 6.94 -9.50
C ALA A 63 1.02 7.46 -9.16
N LEU A 64 0.65 7.37 -7.89
CA LEU A 64 -0.58 7.93 -7.35
C LEU A 64 -0.21 9.07 -6.39
N LEU A 65 -0.67 10.28 -6.71
CA LEU A 65 -0.63 11.41 -5.81
C LEU A 65 -2.03 11.60 -5.23
N CYS A 66 -2.19 11.46 -3.92
CA CYS A 66 -3.49 11.57 -3.28
C CYS A 66 -3.38 12.31 -1.94
N TYR A 67 -4.46 12.98 -1.59
CA TYR A 67 -4.65 13.52 -0.27
C TYR A 67 -5.30 12.47 0.63
N ALA A 68 -4.64 12.13 1.72
CA ALA A 68 -5.16 11.22 2.73
C ALA A 68 -5.07 11.87 4.10
N THR A 69 -6.15 11.79 4.89
CA THR A 69 -6.15 12.31 6.25
C THR A 69 -5.51 11.29 7.20
N ASP A 70 -4.75 11.79 8.18
CA ASP A 70 -4.16 10.94 9.23
C ASP A 70 -5.20 10.48 10.27
N THR A 71 -6.29 11.23 10.41
CA THR A 71 -7.36 10.91 11.36
C THR A 71 -8.67 10.75 10.59
N PRO A 72 -9.11 9.50 10.33
CA PRO A 72 -10.37 9.26 9.65
C PRO A 72 -11.55 9.80 10.45
N ALA A 73 -12.41 10.60 9.81
CA ALA A 73 -13.66 11.10 10.37
C ALA A 73 -14.69 11.29 9.25
N ILE A 74 -15.96 11.39 9.61
CA ILE A 74 -17.06 11.54 8.65
C ILE A 74 -16.94 12.86 7.87
N ASP A 75 -16.42 13.90 8.50
CA ASP A 75 -16.23 15.25 7.96
C ASP A 75 -14.80 15.51 7.42
N ALA A 76 -13.91 14.54 7.52
CA ALA A 76 -12.55 14.69 7.04
C ALA A 76 -12.45 14.32 5.53
N PRO A 77 -12.03 15.24 4.67
CA PRO A 77 -11.85 14.92 3.26
C PRO A 77 -10.67 13.97 3.07
N SER A 78 -10.83 12.98 2.21
CA SER A 78 -9.76 12.07 1.79
C SER A 78 -10.07 11.53 0.40
N ALA A 79 -9.05 11.17 -0.36
CA ALA A 79 -9.21 10.58 -1.68
C ALA A 79 -9.93 9.22 -1.62
N GLY A 80 -9.72 8.48 -0.55
CA GLY A 80 -10.37 7.19 -0.33
C GLY A 80 -10.27 6.72 1.10
N TYR A 81 -11.14 5.80 1.45
CA TYR A 81 -11.16 5.14 2.75
C TYR A 81 -11.27 3.63 2.58
N THR A 82 -10.70 2.91 3.53
CA THR A 82 -10.97 1.49 3.70
C THR A 82 -11.96 1.34 4.86
N PHE A 83 -13.14 0.89 4.54
CA PHE A 83 -14.21 0.62 5.51
C PHE A 83 -14.10 -0.80 6.01
N THR A 84 -14.32 -0.99 7.29
CA THR A 84 -14.42 -2.30 7.93
C THR A 84 -15.78 -2.43 8.59
N TRP A 85 -16.33 -3.64 8.62
CA TRP A 85 -17.61 -3.88 9.27
C TRP A 85 -17.41 -4.20 10.75
N ASP A 86 -17.80 -3.26 11.60
CA ASP A 86 -17.65 -3.37 13.06
C ASP A 86 -18.57 -4.41 13.72
N MET A 87 -19.71 -4.73 13.09
CA MET A 87 -20.62 -5.77 13.55
C MET A 87 -20.04 -7.19 13.40
N LEU A 88 -19.02 -7.33 12.57
CA LEU A 88 -18.28 -8.57 12.42
C LEU A 88 -17.15 -8.59 13.45
N ASN A 89 -17.15 -9.55 14.37
CA ASN A 89 -16.06 -9.78 15.33
C ASN A 89 -15.73 -8.60 16.27
N ASN A 90 -16.70 -7.87 16.75
CA ASN A 90 -16.52 -6.76 17.70
C ASN A 90 -15.54 -5.66 17.20
N GLY A 91 -15.56 -5.34 15.91
CA GLY A 91 -14.73 -4.29 15.33
C GLY A 91 -13.27 -4.69 15.07
N GLN A 92 -12.92 -5.95 15.22
CA GLN A 92 -11.59 -6.42 14.85
C GLN A 92 -11.48 -6.60 13.33
N PHE A 93 -10.42 -6.08 12.73
CA PHE A 93 -10.21 -6.13 11.29
C PHE A 93 -10.08 -7.58 10.77
N MET A 94 -9.33 -8.42 11.46
CA MET A 94 -9.12 -9.82 11.11
C MET A 94 -8.92 -10.66 12.37
N PRO A 95 -10.00 -11.09 13.05
CA PRO A 95 -9.86 -12.06 14.13
C PRO A 95 -9.46 -13.40 13.56
N VAL A 96 -8.54 -14.06 14.25
CA VAL A 96 -8.15 -15.44 13.97
C VAL A 96 -8.64 -16.30 15.14
N THR A 97 -9.47 -17.26 14.82
CA THR A 97 -10.00 -18.24 15.77
C THR A 97 -9.41 -19.60 15.49
N GLN A 98 -9.13 -20.33 16.54
CA GLN A 98 -8.61 -21.68 16.47
C GLN A 98 -9.56 -22.61 17.22
N TYR A 99 -9.98 -23.68 16.59
CA TYR A 99 -10.85 -24.66 17.21
C TYR A 99 -10.47 -26.09 16.81
N PRO A 100 -10.66 -27.06 17.72
CA PRO A 100 -10.36 -28.45 17.42
C PRO A 100 -11.26 -28.99 16.32
N GLY A 101 -10.69 -29.78 15.43
CA GLY A 101 -11.42 -30.52 14.43
C GLY A 101 -12.21 -31.68 14.99
N GLU A 102 -12.64 -32.57 14.11
CA GLU A 102 -13.46 -33.73 14.45
C GLU A 102 -12.70 -34.67 15.41
N SER A 103 -13.41 -35.17 16.42
CA SER A 103 -12.84 -36.04 17.43
C SER A 103 -12.20 -37.28 16.79
N GLY A 104 -10.93 -37.53 17.09
CA GLY A 104 -10.17 -38.68 16.56
C GLY A 104 -9.30 -38.39 15.34
N THR A 105 -9.39 -37.21 14.72
CA THR A 105 -8.60 -36.89 13.55
C THR A 105 -7.30 -36.12 13.86
N HIS A 106 -7.09 -35.70 15.12
CA HIS A 106 -5.96 -34.84 15.53
C HIS A 106 -5.75 -33.62 14.63
N THR A 107 -6.86 -33.05 14.14
CA THR A 107 -6.84 -31.87 13.29
C THR A 107 -7.26 -30.64 14.06
N GLU A 108 -6.71 -29.50 13.69
CA GLU A 108 -7.02 -28.19 14.23
C GLU A 108 -7.40 -27.26 13.07
N PHE A 109 -8.48 -26.50 13.24
CA PHE A 109 -8.91 -25.51 12.27
C PHE A 109 -8.48 -24.13 12.72
N ILE A 110 -7.87 -23.39 11.82
CA ILE A 110 -7.55 -21.96 11.99
C ILE A 110 -8.41 -21.20 11.00
N GLU A 111 -9.30 -20.37 11.53
CA GLU A 111 -10.22 -19.56 10.72
C GLU A 111 -9.86 -18.07 10.89
N GLY A 112 -9.60 -17.40 9.78
CA GLY A 112 -9.47 -15.95 9.71
C GLY A 112 -10.69 -15.37 9.01
N LEU A 113 -11.36 -14.42 9.66
CA LEU A 113 -12.55 -13.77 9.11
C LEU A 113 -12.26 -12.29 8.92
N MET A 114 -12.44 -11.78 7.70
CA MET A 114 -12.17 -10.38 7.36
C MET A 114 -13.28 -9.83 6.47
N ALA A 115 -13.79 -8.64 6.81
CA ALA A 115 -14.71 -7.89 5.97
C ALA A 115 -14.21 -6.46 5.82
N TYR A 116 -13.88 -6.07 4.60
CA TYR A 116 -13.44 -4.72 4.28
C TYR A 116 -13.91 -4.32 2.88
N ASP A 117 -14.06 -3.03 2.68
CA ASP A 117 -14.35 -2.43 1.39
C ASP A 117 -13.46 -1.20 1.19
N MET A 118 -12.79 -1.14 0.05
CA MET A 118 -11.97 0.02 -0.33
C MET A 118 -12.77 0.90 -1.28
N HIS A 119 -13.09 2.09 -0.84
CA HIS A 119 -13.92 3.01 -1.60
C HIS A 119 -13.20 4.34 -1.86
N LYS A 120 -13.27 4.78 -3.11
CA LYS A 120 -12.83 6.11 -3.51
C LYS A 120 -13.93 7.11 -3.14
N THR A 121 -13.58 8.09 -2.30
CA THR A 121 -14.55 9.06 -1.76
C THR A 121 -14.55 10.38 -2.52
N ALA A 122 -13.42 10.80 -3.07
CA ALA A 122 -13.32 12.05 -3.82
C ALA A 122 -12.35 11.91 -5.01
N ASP A 123 -12.84 12.23 -6.19
CA ASP A 123 -12.05 12.19 -7.42
C ASP A 123 -11.05 13.34 -7.50
N ASP A 124 -11.43 14.51 -6.99
CA ASP A 124 -10.63 15.73 -7.07
C ASP A 124 -9.42 15.72 -6.11
N LEU A 125 -9.38 14.78 -5.16
CA LEU A 125 -8.32 14.66 -4.17
C LEU A 125 -7.22 13.64 -4.55
N ALA A 126 -7.28 13.10 -5.75
CA ALA A 126 -6.26 12.17 -6.22
C ALA A 126 -5.98 12.33 -7.72
N VAL A 127 -4.71 12.17 -8.08
CA VAL A 127 -4.25 12.15 -9.47
C VAL A 127 -3.45 10.87 -9.71
N PHE A 128 -3.87 10.08 -10.66
CA PHE A 128 -3.14 8.90 -11.09
C PHE A 128 -2.29 9.22 -12.32
N LEU A 129 -0.99 9.09 -12.18
CA LEU A 129 -0.01 9.31 -13.22
C LEU A 129 0.38 7.96 -13.80
N LYS A 130 0.12 7.75 -15.08
CA LYS A 130 0.47 6.53 -15.81
C LYS A 130 1.64 6.81 -16.74
N ALA A 131 2.52 5.84 -16.91
CA ALA A 131 3.72 5.94 -17.75
C ALA A 131 4.60 7.15 -17.38
N CYS A 132 4.98 7.23 -16.10
CA CYS A 132 5.80 8.33 -15.56
C CYS A 132 7.30 8.16 -15.82
N VAL A 133 7.75 7.05 -16.38
CA VAL A 133 9.18 6.70 -16.62
C VAL A 133 9.39 6.32 -18.08
#